data_58ea9c9cab90dc995b35789164b89f0e
#
_entry.id   58ea9c9cab90dc995b35789164b89f0e
#
_cell.length_a   1.000
_cell.length_b   1.000
_cell.length_c   1.000
_cell.angle_alpha   90.00
_cell.angle_beta   90.00
_cell.angle_gamma   90.00
#
_symmetry.space_group_name_H-M   'P 1'
#
loop_
_entity.id
_entity.type
_entity.pdbx_description
1 polymer ?
#
loop_
_entity_poly.entity_id
_entity_poly.type
_entity_poly.pdbx_seq_one_letter_code
_entity_poly.pdbx_strand_id
1 'polypeptide(L)'
;MIIARCRAVIDAVMPGQHAGVLKRSDHCVEVYLCSKHWPCLFPQHGPGKKHHRPIRLEPWQQELVNQATEEFIRGLIDSDGCRVVANDRGVRSVRYHFSNRADDIRGLYCAALDRLGIPWTQNSTYEIAVYRKAATARLDEFVGPKT
;
A
#
# COMPACT_ATOMS: atom_id res chain seq x y z
N MET A 1 -4.87 -8.11 -11.53
CA MET A 1 -6.12 -7.93 -10.75
C MET A 1 -5.83 -7.94 -9.26
N ILE A 2 -6.19 -6.86 -8.56
CA ILE A 2 -5.86 -6.60 -7.14
C ILE A 2 -6.40 -7.68 -6.19
N ILE A 3 -7.66 -8.12 -6.41
CA ILE A 3 -8.32 -9.16 -5.60
C ILE A 3 -7.56 -10.50 -5.66
N ALA A 4 -7.14 -10.91 -6.84
CA ALA A 4 -6.41 -12.16 -7.03
C ALA A 4 -5.03 -12.10 -6.34
N ARG A 5 -4.33 -10.97 -6.44
CA ARG A 5 -3.06 -10.76 -5.71
C ARG A 5 -3.27 -10.78 -4.20
N CYS A 6 -4.29 -10.10 -3.69
CA CYS A 6 -4.61 -10.09 -2.27
C CYS A 6 -4.86 -11.52 -1.74
N ARG A 7 -5.64 -12.30 -2.46
CA ARG A 7 -5.88 -13.71 -2.11
C ARG A 7 -4.59 -14.53 -2.12
N ALA A 8 -3.80 -14.43 -3.18
CA ALA A 8 -2.54 -15.16 -3.30
C ALA A 8 -1.56 -14.85 -2.16
N VAL A 9 -1.47 -13.58 -1.75
CA VAL A 9 -0.64 -13.17 -0.60
C VAL A 9 -1.16 -13.76 0.70
N ILE A 10 -2.47 -13.71 0.94
CA ILE A 10 -3.08 -14.31 2.14
C ILE A 10 -2.84 -15.82 2.19
N ASP A 11 -3.07 -16.51 1.08
CA ASP A 11 -2.85 -17.97 0.98
C ASP A 11 -1.36 -18.32 1.20
N ALA A 12 -0.44 -17.49 0.74
CA ALA A 12 1.00 -17.70 0.93
C ALA A 12 1.44 -17.55 2.39
N VAL A 13 0.89 -16.57 3.13
CA VAL A 13 1.26 -16.33 4.54
C VAL A 13 0.48 -17.17 5.53
N MET A 14 -0.61 -17.83 5.09
CA MET A 14 -1.45 -18.72 5.90
C MET A 14 -1.61 -20.07 5.19
N PRO A 15 -0.54 -20.87 5.04
CA PRO A 15 -0.60 -22.15 4.33
C PRO A 15 -1.64 -23.09 4.95
N GLY A 16 -2.40 -23.77 4.09
CA GLY A 16 -3.49 -24.65 4.50
C GLY A 16 -4.83 -23.95 4.78
N GLN A 17 -4.91 -22.65 4.62
CA GLN A 17 -6.14 -21.87 4.67
C GLN A 17 -6.32 -21.11 3.35
N HIS A 18 -7.58 -20.77 3.01
CA HIS A 18 -7.89 -20.06 1.77
C HIS A 18 -8.72 -18.81 2.05
N ALA A 19 -8.31 -17.70 1.46
CA ALA A 19 -9.03 -16.45 1.59
C ALA A 19 -10.41 -16.53 0.92
N GLY A 20 -11.42 -16.16 1.67
CA GLY A 20 -12.79 -15.98 1.17
C GLY A 20 -12.94 -14.68 0.40
N VAL A 21 -13.95 -14.63 -0.47
CA VAL A 21 -14.33 -13.42 -1.21
C VAL A 21 -15.83 -13.19 -1.04
N LEU A 22 -16.19 -12.03 -0.54
CA LEU A 22 -17.60 -11.63 -0.37
C LEU A 22 -17.86 -10.39 -1.23
N LYS A 23 -18.88 -10.46 -2.06
CA LYS A 23 -19.43 -9.30 -2.78
C LYS A 23 -20.48 -8.63 -1.91
N ARG A 24 -20.29 -7.36 -1.62
CA ARG A 24 -21.23 -6.57 -0.81
C ARG A 24 -22.23 -5.84 -1.70
N SER A 25 -23.35 -5.45 -1.10
CA SER A 25 -24.42 -4.69 -1.79
C SER A 25 -24.02 -3.29 -2.24
N ASP A 26 -22.95 -2.73 -1.65
CA ASP A 26 -22.37 -1.43 -1.98
C ASP A 26 -21.36 -1.48 -3.13
N HIS A 27 -21.37 -2.56 -3.92
CA HIS A 27 -20.43 -2.84 -5.02
C HIS A 27 -18.96 -3.06 -4.57
N CYS A 28 -18.70 -3.14 -3.27
CA CYS A 28 -17.40 -3.47 -2.72
C CYS A 28 -17.17 -4.99 -2.74
N VAL A 29 -15.90 -5.38 -2.83
CA VAL A 29 -15.47 -6.77 -2.68
C VAL A 29 -14.59 -6.85 -1.44
N GLU A 30 -14.95 -7.75 -0.54
CA GLU A 30 -14.21 -8.04 0.66
C GLU A 30 -13.44 -9.35 0.48
N VAL A 31 -12.12 -9.29 0.68
CA VAL A 31 -11.26 -10.48 0.77
C VAL A 31 -10.93 -10.68 2.24
N TYR A 32 -11.21 -11.85 2.78
CA TYR A 32 -11.08 -12.09 4.22
C TYR A 32 -10.50 -13.48 4.53
N LEU A 33 -9.83 -13.54 5.64
CA LEU A 33 -9.41 -14.78 6.29
C LEU A 33 -9.41 -14.59 7.81
N CYS A 34 -10.10 -15.47 8.53
CA CYS A 34 -10.10 -15.47 9.99
C CYS A 34 -9.01 -16.44 10.50
N SER A 35 -8.05 -15.92 11.24
CA SER A 35 -7.00 -16.73 11.86
C SER A 35 -6.51 -16.08 13.15
N LYS A 36 -6.28 -16.90 14.17
CA LYS A 36 -5.64 -16.47 15.43
C LYS A 36 -4.16 -16.12 15.28
N HIS A 37 -3.56 -16.42 14.13
CA HIS A 37 -2.15 -16.16 13.86
C HIS A 37 -1.88 -14.75 13.29
N TRP A 38 -2.91 -14.00 12.88
CA TRP A 38 -2.74 -12.63 12.39
C TRP A 38 -1.96 -11.73 13.37
N PRO A 39 -2.20 -11.76 14.70
CA PRO A 39 -1.41 -10.96 15.64
C PRO A 39 0.09 -11.26 15.64
N CYS A 40 0.50 -12.47 15.28
CA CYS A 40 1.92 -12.83 15.18
C CYS A 40 2.59 -12.13 13.98
N LEU A 41 1.86 -11.96 12.86
CA LEU A 41 2.36 -11.28 11.66
C LEU A 41 2.20 -9.76 11.76
N PHE A 42 1.14 -9.31 12.43
CA PHE A 42 0.81 -7.90 12.60
C PHE A 42 0.68 -7.53 14.08
N PRO A 43 1.81 -7.46 14.82
CA PRO A 43 1.81 -7.10 16.24
C PRO A 43 1.29 -5.68 16.51
N GLN A 44 1.15 -4.87 15.46
CA GLN A 44 0.55 -3.53 15.51
C GLN A 44 -0.96 -3.53 15.66
N HIS A 45 -1.61 -4.70 15.64
CA HIS A 45 -3.05 -4.79 15.85
C HIS A 45 -3.46 -4.24 17.24
N GLY A 46 -4.69 -3.80 17.37
CA GLY A 46 -5.20 -3.28 18.64
C GLY A 46 -6.59 -2.69 18.50
N PRO A 47 -7.25 -2.35 19.62
CA PRO A 47 -8.57 -1.74 19.60
C PRO A 47 -8.55 -0.35 19.00
N GLY A 48 -9.70 0.09 18.48
CA GLY A 48 -9.89 1.43 17.94
C GLY A 48 -9.32 1.64 16.54
N LYS A 49 -9.36 2.89 16.10
CA LYS A 49 -8.94 3.27 14.76
C LYS A 49 -7.41 3.28 14.64
N LYS A 50 -6.88 2.76 13.55
CA LYS A 50 -5.43 2.65 13.30
C LYS A 50 -4.68 3.99 13.41
N HIS A 51 -5.30 5.11 13.04
CA HIS A 51 -4.68 6.43 13.11
C HIS A 51 -4.64 7.07 14.50
N HIS A 52 -5.20 6.39 15.51
CA HIS A 52 -5.15 6.83 16.91
C HIS A 52 -4.14 6.03 17.74
N ARG A 53 -3.41 5.12 17.13
CA ARG A 53 -2.40 4.30 17.79
C ARG A 53 -1.09 4.26 17.00
N PRO A 54 0.08 4.07 17.65
CA PRO A 54 1.35 3.95 16.96
C PRO A 54 1.38 2.69 16.08
N ILE A 55 1.88 2.86 14.86
CA ILE A 55 2.11 1.76 13.91
C ILE A 55 3.60 1.76 13.61
N ARG A 56 4.35 0.96 14.37
CA ARG A 56 5.79 0.81 14.23
C ARG A 56 6.11 -0.62 13.81
N LEU A 57 7.00 -0.76 12.85
CA LEU A 57 7.47 -2.08 12.44
C LEU A 57 8.40 -2.66 13.48
N GLU A 58 8.23 -3.94 13.78
CA GLU A 58 9.21 -4.71 14.51
C GLU A 58 10.49 -4.85 13.67
N PRO A 59 11.67 -5.09 14.29
CA PRO A 59 12.94 -5.20 13.56
C PRO A 59 12.89 -6.21 12.40
N TRP A 60 12.26 -7.36 12.59
CA TRP A 60 12.12 -8.37 11.54
C TRP A 60 11.20 -7.93 10.39
N GLN A 61 10.14 -7.14 10.69
CA GLN A 61 9.28 -6.56 9.66
C GLN A 61 10.04 -5.49 8.86
N GLN A 62 10.83 -4.65 9.55
CA GLN A 62 11.65 -3.65 8.89
C GLN A 62 12.68 -4.29 7.97
N GLU A 63 13.28 -5.41 8.36
CA GLU A 63 14.20 -6.16 7.52
C GLU A 63 13.49 -6.69 6.26
N LEU A 64 12.29 -7.23 6.37
CA LEU A 64 11.48 -7.65 5.21
C LEU A 64 11.16 -6.48 4.28
N VAL A 65 10.79 -5.33 4.83
CA VAL A 65 10.55 -4.11 4.01
C VAL A 65 11.82 -3.68 3.30
N ASN A 66 12.98 -3.78 3.95
CA ASN A 66 14.26 -3.46 3.35
C ASN A 66 14.63 -4.40 2.19
N GLN A 67 14.31 -5.68 2.30
CA GLN A 67 14.54 -6.69 1.26
C GLN A 67 13.53 -6.61 0.11
N ALA A 68 12.31 -6.17 0.38
CA ALA A 68 11.19 -6.16 -0.56
C ALA A 68 10.50 -4.78 -0.62
N THR A 69 11.30 -3.73 -0.78
CA THR A 69 10.81 -2.32 -0.72
C THR A 69 9.82 -2.00 -1.84
N GLU A 70 10.03 -2.53 -3.03
CA GLU A 70 9.13 -2.32 -4.17
C GLU A 70 7.75 -2.96 -3.94
N GLU A 71 7.74 -4.20 -3.43
CA GLU A 71 6.52 -4.92 -3.08
C GLU A 71 5.75 -4.24 -1.94
N PHE A 72 6.49 -3.69 -0.97
CA PHE A 72 5.89 -2.92 0.12
C PHE A 72 5.20 -1.65 -0.39
N ILE A 73 5.88 -0.86 -1.22
CA ILE A 73 5.30 0.35 -1.87
C ILE A 73 4.09 -0.03 -2.72
N ARG A 74 4.19 -1.09 -3.52
CA ARG A 74 3.08 -1.58 -4.34
C ARG A 74 1.87 -1.94 -3.47
N GLY A 75 2.08 -2.68 -2.38
CA GLY A 75 1.01 -3.06 -1.44
C GLY A 75 0.31 -1.84 -0.84
N LEU A 76 1.06 -0.81 -0.44
CA LEU A 76 0.50 0.44 0.08
C LEU A 76 -0.30 1.20 -0.97
N ILE A 77 0.21 1.31 -2.20
CA ILE A 77 -0.51 1.97 -3.30
C ILE A 77 -1.76 1.15 -3.70
N ASP A 78 -1.66 -0.16 -3.74
CA ASP A 78 -2.79 -1.03 -4.04
C ASP A 78 -3.92 -0.88 -3.02
N SER A 79 -3.60 -0.63 -1.74
CA SER A 79 -4.60 -0.41 -0.68
C SER A 79 -5.17 1.02 -0.72
N ASP A 80 -4.37 2.01 -0.43
CA ASP A 80 -4.81 3.38 -0.13
C ASP A 80 -4.29 4.42 -1.15
N GLY A 81 -3.66 4.00 -2.24
CA GLY A 81 -3.15 4.89 -3.27
C GLY A 81 -3.91 4.78 -4.60
N CYS A 82 -3.53 5.63 -5.54
CA CYS A 82 -3.98 5.55 -6.92
C CYS A 82 -2.92 6.05 -7.90
N ARG A 83 -3.00 5.53 -9.12
CA ARG A 83 -2.28 6.04 -10.28
C ARG A 83 -3.28 6.76 -11.19
N VAL A 84 -3.01 8.01 -11.50
CA VAL A 84 -3.85 8.81 -12.40
C VAL A 84 -3.04 9.31 -13.58
N VAL A 85 -3.70 9.45 -14.72
CA VAL A 85 -3.16 10.15 -15.88
C VAL A 85 -3.88 11.48 -15.98
N ALA A 86 -3.21 12.53 -15.53
CA ALA A 86 -3.74 13.89 -15.63
C ALA A 86 -3.52 14.43 -17.06
N ASN A 87 -4.43 15.30 -17.50
CA ASN A 87 -4.32 16.02 -18.74
C ASN A 87 -4.36 17.52 -18.41
N ASP A 88 -3.19 18.13 -18.33
CA ASP A 88 -3.05 19.56 -18.05
C ASP A 88 -2.85 20.31 -19.36
N ARG A 89 -3.93 20.90 -19.89
CA ARG A 89 -3.91 21.70 -21.13
C ARG A 89 -3.30 20.95 -22.33
N GLY A 90 -3.64 19.66 -22.49
CA GLY A 90 -3.13 18.81 -23.56
C GLY A 90 -1.84 18.05 -23.24
N VAL A 91 -1.20 18.32 -22.12
CA VAL A 91 -0.03 17.57 -21.65
C VAL A 91 -0.47 16.45 -20.72
N ARG A 92 -0.27 15.21 -21.13
CA ARG A 92 -0.56 14.03 -20.29
C ARG A 92 0.60 13.76 -19.34
N SER A 93 0.29 13.62 -18.06
CA SER A 93 1.27 13.29 -17.02
C SER A 93 0.74 12.19 -16.11
N VAL A 94 1.60 11.24 -15.75
CA VAL A 94 1.31 10.22 -14.76
C VAL A 94 1.58 10.80 -13.38
N ARG A 95 0.70 10.51 -12.44
CA ARG A 95 0.82 10.89 -11.03
C ARG A 95 0.44 9.71 -10.15
N TYR A 96 1.16 9.57 -9.04
CA TYR A 96 0.80 8.63 -7.99
C TYR A 96 0.41 9.41 -6.74
N HIS A 97 -0.68 9.02 -6.13
CA HIS A 97 -1.17 9.58 -4.88
C HIS A 97 -1.35 8.46 -3.85
N PHE A 98 -0.98 8.73 -2.63
CA PHE A 98 -1.16 7.84 -1.49
C PHE A 98 -1.76 8.63 -0.34
N SER A 99 -2.95 8.26 0.10
CA SER A 99 -3.68 8.95 1.17
C SER A 99 -3.89 8.03 2.36
N ASN A 100 -3.43 8.44 3.54
CA ASN A 100 -3.69 7.71 4.77
C ASN A 100 -3.76 8.67 5.96
N ARG A 101 -4.68 8.44 6.88
CA ARG A 101 -4.83 9.28 8.09
C ARG A 101 -3.78 8.98 9.15
N ALA A 102 -3.20 7.77 9.16
CA ALA A 102 -2.14 7.41 10.10
C ALA A 102 -0.80 8.01 9.66
N ASP A 103 -0.23 8.88 10.50
CA ASP A 103 1.06 9.53 10.26
C ASP A 103 2.17 8.50 10.11
N ASP A 104 2.18 7.47 10.95
CA ASP A 104 3.18 6.41 10.91
C ASP A 104 3.16 5.65 9.57
N ILE A 105 1.97 5.37 9.01
CA ILE A 105 1.86 4.68 7.71
C ILE A 105 2.36 5.58 6.58
N ARG A 106 2.06 6.89 6.60
CA ARG A 106 2.63 7.82 5.62
C ARG A 106 4.14 7.92 5.75
N GLY A 107 4.66 7.94 7.00
CA GLY A 107 6.09 7.94 7.28
C GLY A 107 6.78 6.69 6.71
N LEU A 108 6.21 5.50 6.89
CA LEU A 108 6.71 4.25 6.31
C LEU A 108 6.74 4.29 4.78
N TYR A 109 5.70 4.85 4.16
CA TYR A 109 5.64 5.02 2.71
C TYR A 109 6.73 5.98 2.20
N CYS A 110 6.88 7.14 2.82
CA CYS A 110 7.92 8.11 2.48
C CYS A 110 9.32 7.52 2.63
N ALA A 111 9.60 6.85 3.75
CA ALA A 111 10.89 6.20 3.99
C ALA A 111 11.20 5.12 2.93
N ALA A 112 10.19 4.37 2.48
CA ALA A 112 10.35 3.39 1.41
C ALA A 112 10.66 4.06 0.06
N LEU A 113 10.00 5.18 -0.27
CA LEU A 113 10.31 5.98 -1.47
C LEU A 113 11.74 6.53 -1.41
N ASP A 114 12.14 7.11 -0.26
CA ASP A 114 13.49 7.64 -0.05
C ASP A 114 14.56 6.57 -0.24
N ARG A 115 14.31 5.36 0.25
CA ARG A 115 15.21 4.22 0.08
C ARG A 115 15.45 3.87 -1.39
N LEU A 116 14.46 4.03 -2.25
CA LEU A 116 14.58 3.83 -3.70
C LEU A 116 15.00 5.10 -4.47
N GLY A 117 15.25 6.20 -3.77
CA GLY A 117 15.59 7.47 -4.39
C GLY A 117 14.46 8.10 -5.21
N ILE A 118 13.19 7.77 -4.87
CA ILE A 118 12.02 8.28 -5.55
C ILE A 118 11.53 9.56 -4.86
N PRO A 119 11.68 10.75 -5.48
CA PRO A 119 11.26 12.01 -4.87
C PRO A 119 9.73 12.08 -4.77
N TRP A 120 9.26 12.55 -3.63
CA TRP A 120 7.86 12.71 -3.31
C TRP A 120 7.56 14.12 -2.76
N THR A 121 6.29 14.47 -2.70
CA THR A 121 5.80 15.74 -2.16
C THR A 121 4.60 15.49 -1.26
N GLN A 122 4.55 16.15 -0.12
CA GLN A 122 3.33 16.16 0.70
C GLN A 122 2.33 17.15 0.06
N ASN A 123 1.26 16.61 -0.48
CA ASN A 123 0.25 17.36 -1.22
C ASN A 123 -0.84 17.96 -0.31
N SER A 124 -1.13 17.27 0.78
CA SER A 124 -2.04 17.73 1.83
C SER A 124 -1.68 17.08 3.17
N THR A 125 -2.43 17.36 4.22
CA THR A 125 -2.23 16.75 5.56
C THR A 125 -2.15 15.22 5.53
N TYR A 126 -2.91 14.58 4.63
CA TYR A 126 -3.02 13.11 4.58
C TYR A 126 -2.54 12.50 3.28
N GLU A 127 -2.03 13.30 2.33
CA GLU A 127 -1.70 12.83 1.00
C GLU A 127 -0.23 13.08 0.64
N ILE A 128 0.42 12.02 0.19
CA ILE A 128 1.75 12.02 -0.42
C ILE A 128 1.59 11.80 -1.92
N ALA A 129 2.30 12.57 -2.72
CA ALA A 129 2.23 12.49 -4.18
C ALA A 129 3.61 12.36 -4.83
N VAL A 130 3.66 11.65 -5.96
CA VAL A 130 4.83 11.55 -6.83
C VAL A 130 4.45 12.08 -8.21
N TYR A 131 5.12 13.15 -8.65
CA TYR A 131 4.79 13.88 -9.87
C TYR A 131 5.89 13.83 -10.93
N ARG A 132 7.17 13.77 -10.52
CA ARG A 132 8.30 13.85 -11.46
C ARG A 132 8.26 12.68 -12.44
N LYS A 133 8.43 12.97 -13.73
CA LYS A 133 8.34 11.98 -14.83
C LYS A 133 9.23 10.76 -14.59
N ALA A 134 10.49 10.97 -14.20
CA ALA A 134 11.40 9.85 -13.90
C ALA A 134 10.94 9.03 -12.69
N ALA A 135 10.40 9.68 -11.66
CA ALA A 135 9.89 9.01 -10.45
C ALA A 135 8.63 8.19 -10.73
N THR A 136 7.67 8.74 -11.50
CA THR A 136 6.46 8.02 -11.89
C THR A 136 6.77 6.88 -12.85
N ALA A 137 7.74 7.04 -13.77
CA ALA A 137 8.21 5.96 -14.62
C ALA A 137 8.83 4.82 -13.80
N ARG A 138 9.62 5.15 -12.78
CA ARG A 138 10.19 4.14 -11.86
C ARG A 138 9.09 3.38 -11.10
N LEU A 139 8.06 4.07 -10.61
CA LEU A 139 6.90 3.42 -9.99
C LEU A 139 6.13 2.54 -10.99
N ASP A 140 6.01 2.94 -12.24
CA ASP A 140 5.34 2.17 -13.28
C ASP A 140 6.00 0.80 -13.56
N GLU A 141 7.29 0.65 -13.26
CA GLU A 141 8.02 -0.62 -13.44
C GLU A 141 7.49 -1.72 -12.51
N PHE A 142 7.05 -1.38 -11.30
CA PHE A 142 6.64 -2.37 -10.30
C PHE A 142 5.23 -2.16 -9.73
N VAL A 143 4.63 -0.99 -9.86
CA VAL A 143 3.24 -0.73 -9.44
C VAL A 143 2.31 -0.78 -10.66
N GLY A 144 2.44 0.15 -11.57
CA GLY A 144 1.58 0.29 -12.74
C GLY A 144 0.12 0.65 -12.44
N PRO A 145 -0.76 0.55 -13.44
CA PRO A 145 -2.19 0.80 -13.25
C PRO A 145 -2.85 -0.31 -12.42
N LYS A 146 -3.82 0.07 -11.58
CA LYS A 146 -4.69 -0.88 -10.88
C LYS A 146 -5.61 -1.56 -11.89
N THR A 147 -5.47 -2.86 -12.07
CA THR A 147 -6.28 -3.70 -12.98
C THR A 147 -6.93 -4.86 -12.24
#